data_e4160de14299957aeae7a333cd2fa974
#
_entry.id   e4160de14299957aeae7a333cd2fa974
#
_cell.length_a   1.000
_cell.length_b   1.000
_cell.length_c   1.000
_cell.angle_alpha   90.00
_cell.angle_beta   90.00
_cell.angle_gamma   90.00
#
_symmetry.space_group_name_H-M   'P 1'
#
loop_
_entity.id
_entity.type
_entity.pdbx_description
1 polymer ?
#
loop_
_entity_poly.entity_id
_entity_poly.type
_entity_poly.pdbx_seq_one_letter_code
_entity_poly.pdbx_strand_id
1 'polypeptide(L)'
;MKKFIFFLAVAMMAATSVKAQSDSRESKHEIAASYGSLSNSDWLNIFENVIGAIFGETYKDDTFFGPIGLEYFYHFKPWLGVGVITTYGQLVQDGYKGDDKVGKKSNYYFTALPAVKFDWLRRDVIGLYSKLGAGVTMRREIREFDGDRAEYNTDKTDFHFNWQVSLIGIEVGKSLRGFAEGGFGEQGVLMLGLRYKF
;
A
#
# COMPACT_ATOMS: atom_id res chain seq x y z
N MET A 1 0.09 -12.51 12.26
CA MET A 1 -0.45 -11.47 13.17
C MET A 1 0.49 -11.08 14.31
N LYS A 2 1.02 -12.01 15.14
CA LYS A 2 1.91 -11.68 16.28
C LYS A 2 3.20 -10.95 15.87
N LYS A 3 3.83 -11.30 14.75
CA LYS A 3 5.06 -10.63 14.25
C LYS A 3 4.82 -9.19 13.78
N PHE A 4 3.63 -8.89 13.24
CA PHE A 4 3.26 -7.54 12.80
C PHE A 4 3.03 -6.60 13.98
N ILE A 5 2.36 -7.09 15.04
CA ILE A 5 2.16 -6.34 16.29
C ILE A 5 3.51 -6.04 16.96
N PHE A 6 4.46 -6.97 16.90
CA PHE A 6 5.82 -6.75 17.42
C PHE A 6 6.57 -5.66 16.66
N PHE A 7 6.52 -5.65 15.32
CA PHE A 7 7.13 -4.58 14.49
C PHE A 7 6.50 -3.21 14.75
N LEU A 8 5.17 -3.15 14.90
CA LEU A 8 4.45 -1.93 15.24
C LEU A 8 4.85 -1.41 16.63
N ALA A 9 4.99 -2.30 17.61
CA ALA A 9 5.42 -1.97 18.97
C ALA A 9 6.88 -1.48 19.01
N VAL A 10 7.79 -2.09 18.24
CA VAL A 10 9.19 -1.66 18.11
C VAL A 10 9.29 -0.29 17.44
N ALA A 11 8.49 -0.03 16.39
CA ALA A 11 8.42 1.27 15.74
C ALA A 11 7.88 2.36 16.68
N MET A 12 6.88 2.05 17.53
CA MET A 12 6.39 2.97 18.56
C MET A 12 7.43 3.24 19.65
N MET A 13 8.19 2.23 20.10
CA MET A 13 9.24 2.42 21.12
C MET A 13 10.42 3.23 20.58
N ALA A 14 10.81 3.05 19.32
CA ALA A 14 11.84 3.87 18.69
C ALA A 14 11.42 5.36 18.57
N ALA A 15 10.14 5.62 18.34
CA ALA A 15 9.59 6.97 18.23
C ALA A 15 9.54 7.73 19.58
N THR A 16 9.47 7.03 20.72
CA THR A 16 9.42 7.68 22.06
C THR A 16 10.79 8.15 22.56
N SER A 17 11.89 7.68 21.96
CA SER A 17 13.25 8.04 22.38
C SER A 17 13.78 9.32 21.71
N VAL A 18 13.10 9.86 20.72
CA VAL A 18 13.53 11.09 20.04
C VAL A 18 12.85 12.28 20.71
N LYS A 19 13.60 13.00 21.55
CA LYS A 19 13.24 14.34 22.05
C LYS A 19 13.36 15.36 20.91
N ALA A 20 12.49 15.30 19.93
CA ALA A 20 12.34 16.35 18.94
C ALA A 20 11.07 17.14 19.28
N GLN A 21 11.21 18.16 20.12
CA GLN A 21 10.26 19.26 20.22
C GLN A 21 10.46 20.19 19.00
N SER A 22 10.26 19.67 17.79
CA SER A 22 10.15 20.54 16.64
C SER A 22 8.69 20.91 16.44
N ASP A 23 8.42 22.20 16.32
CA ASP A 23 7.10 22.66 15.90
C ASP A 23 6.78 22.03 14.54
N SER A 24 5.70 21.28 14.46
CA SER A 24 5.30 20.58 13.25
C SER A 24 5.05 21.50 12.05
N ARG A 25 4.95 22.80 12.26
CA ARG A 25 4.87 23.81 11.22
C ARG A 25 6.22 24.06 10.55
N GLU A 26 7.32 23.87 11.28
CA GLU A 26 8.68 24.07 10.78
C GLU A 26 9.28 22.81 10.18
N SER A 27 8.72 21.63 10.49
CA SER A 27 9.19 20.35 9.96
C SER A 27 9.06 20.33 8.45
N LYS A 28 10.18 20.10 7.76
CA LYS A 28 10.22 20.03 6.29
C LYS A 28 10.16 18.62 5.76
N HIS A 29 10.50 17.65 6.57
CA HIS A 29 10.55 16.24 6.21
C HIS A 29 9.45 15.46 6.91
N GLU A 30 8.86 14.52 6.22
CA GLU A 30 7.96 13.54 6.82
C GLU A 30 8.17 12.16 6.20
N ILE A 31 8.09 11.15 7.05
CA ILE A 31 8.01 9.75 6.67
C ILE A 31 6.72 9.16 7.22
N ALA A 32 6.11 8.24 6.48
CA ALA A 32 4.90 7.58 6.93
C ALA A 32 4.89 6.11 6.54
N ALA A 33 4.20 5.32 7.37
CA ALA A 33 3.85 3.95 7.08
C ALA A 33 2.34 3.78 7.20
N SER A 34 1.73 3.08 6.25
CA SER A 34 0.29 2.89 6.18
C SER A 34 -0.09 1.46 5.81
N TYR A 35 -1.33 1.12 6.12
CA TYR A 35 -2.03 -0.04 5.61
C TYR A 35 -3.32 0.43 4.96
N GLY A 36 -3.55 -0.01 3.73
CA GLY A 36 -4.73 0.35 2.96
C GLY A 36 -5.65 -0.84 2.70
N SER A 37 -6.78 -0.56 2.07
CA SER A 37 -7.75 -1.54 1.62
C SER A 37 -8.28 -1.19 0.23
N LEU A 38 -8.55 -2.20 -0.61
CA LEU A 38 -9.09 -2.06 -1.96
C LEU A 38 -8.21 -1.19 -2.87
N SER A 39 -6.98 -1.66 -3.14
CA SER A 39 -6.07 -1.01 -4.10
C SER A 39 -6.50 -1.24 -5.56
N ASN A 40 -5.89 -0.49 -6.49
CA ASN A 40 -6.05 -0.72 -7.93
C ASN A 40 -5.67 -2.15 -8.33
N SER A 41 -4.61 -2.69 -7.73
CA SER A 41 -4.17 -4.07 -7.97
C SER A 41 -5.19 -5.08 -7.48
N ASP A 42 -5.94 -4.80 -6.40
CA ASP A 42 -7.04 -5.66 -5.93
C ASP A 42 -8.20 -5.69 -6.92
N TRP A 43 -8.58 -4.54 -7.48
CA TRP A 43 -9.63 -4.47 -8.50
C TRP A 43 -9.26 -5.23 -9.77
N LEU A 44 -8.00 -5.16 -10.21
CA LEU A 44 -7.51 -5.93 -11.35
C LEU A 44 -7.62 -7.44 -11.10
N ASN A 45 -7.25 -7.91 -9.90
CA ASN A 45 -7.37 -9.32 -9.53
C ASN A 45 -8.83 -9.79 -9.50
N ILE A 46 -9.74 -8.99 -8.95
CA ILE A 46 -11.18 -9.31 -8.95
C ILE A 46 -11.67 -9.46 -10.38
N PHE A 47 -11.27 -8.56 -11.29
CA PHE A 47 -11.69 -8.60 -12.68
C PHE A 47 -11.11 -9.82 -13.42
N GLU A 48 -9.83 -10.15 -13.22
CA GLU A 48 -9.19 -11.36 -13.79
C GLU A 48 -9.88 -12.65 -13.31
N ASN A 49 -10.26 -12.72 -12.02
CA ASN A 49 -10.96 -13.89 -11.47
C ASN A 49 -12.37 -14.06 -12.07
N VAL A 50 -13.09 -12.96 -12.31
CA VAL A 50 -14.41 -13.00 -12.98
C VAL A 50 -14.27 -13.52 -14.41
N ILE A 51 -13.27 -13.06 -15.17
CA ILE A 51 -13.01 -13.54 -16.52
C ILE A 51 -12.58 -15.02 -16.50
N GLY A 52 -11.67 -15.40 -15.61
CA GLY A 52 -11.21 -16.80 -15.46
C GLY A 52 -12.37 -17.77 -15.19
N ALA A 53 -13.33 -17.37 -14.34
CA ALA A 53 -14.51 -18.18 -14.05
C ALA A 53 -15.40 -18.43 -15.29
N ILE A 54 -15.47 -17.49 -16.22
CA ILE A 54 -16.20 -17.64 -17.49
C ILE A 54 -15.53 -18.73 -18.37
N PHE A 55 -14.19 -18.89 -18.28
CA PHE A 55 -13.43 -19.90 -19.02
C PHE A 55 -13.23 -21.21 -18.25
N GLY A 56 -13.89 -21.39 -17.09
CA GLY A 56 -13.90 -22.62 -16.31
C GLY A 56 -12.68 -22.79 -15.37
N GLU A 57 -11.88 -21.76 -15.17
CA GLU A 57 -10.87 -21.71 -14.13
C GLU A 57 -11.44 -21.01 -12.89
N THR A 58 -11.42 -21.69 -11.75
CA THR A 58 -11.91 -21.12 -10.49
C THR A 58 -10.75 -21.00 -9.51
N TYR A 59 -10.51 -19.78 -9.01
CA TYR A 59 -9.59 -19.52 -7.92
C TYR A 59 -10.40 -19.29 -6.63
N LYS A 60 -10.02 -19.98 -5.56
CA LYS A 60 -10.68 -19.92 -4.25
C LYS A 60 -9.61 -19.72 -3.17
N ASP A 61 -10.06 -19.46 -1.95
CA ASP A 61 -9.20 -19.30 -0.76
C ASP A 61 -8.16 -18.19 -0.90
N ASP A 62 -8.63 -17.01 -1.31
CA ASP A 62 -7.80 -15.83 -1.49
C ASP A 62 -7.21 -15.36 -0.15
N THR A 63 -5.90 -15.37 -0.04
CA THR A 63 -5.18 -14.72 1.07
C THR A 63 -4.55 -13.45 0.55
N PHE A 64 -5.15 -12.31 0.88
CA PHE A 64 -4.65 -10.99 0.53
C PHE A 64 -3.89 -10.37 1.70
N PHE A 65 -2.75 -9.77 1.42
CA PHE A 65 -1.94 -9.02 2.36
C PHE A 65 -1.49 -7.70 1.76
N GLY A 66 -1.85 -6.60 2.39
CA GLY A 66 -1.50 -5.25 1.94
C GLY A 66 -2.71 -4.49 1.40
N PRO A 67 -2.50 -3.36 0.68
CA PRO A 67 -1.20 -2.74 0.46
C PRO A 67 -0.60 -2.13 1.74
N ILE A 68 0.68 -2.42 1.96
CA ILE A 68 1.49 -1.67 2.93
C ILE A 68 2.14 -0.51 2.18
N GLY A 69 1.94 0.71 2.65
CA GLY A 69 2.52 1.92 2.11
C GLY A 69 3.68 2.43 2.94
N LEU A 70 4.73 2.91 2.26
CA LEU A 70 5.76 3.76 2.85
C LEU A 70 5.82 5.05 2.05
N GLU A 71 5.91 6.17 2.74
CA GLU A 71 5.91 7.50 2.14
C GLU A 71 7.06 8.34 2.67
N TYR A 72 7.61 9.17 1.80
CA TYR A 72 8.51 10.24 2.17
C TYR A 72 8.10 11.50 1.42
N PHE A 73 7.97 12.63 2.14
CA PHE A 73 7.71 13.95 1.56
C PHE A 73 8.67 15.01 2.12
N TYR A 74 9.11 15.89 1.23
CA TYR A 74 9.81 17.12 1.56
C TYR A 74 8.93 18.31 1.27
N HIS A 75 8.70 19.16 2.28
CA HIS A 75 7.90 20.37 2.19
C HIS A 75 8.78 21.57 1.91
N PHE A 76 8.76 22.06 0.68
CA PHE A 76 9.43 23.33 0.33
C PHE A 76 8.56 24.55 0.64
N LYS A 77 7.25 24.36 0.85
CA LYS A 77 6.32 25.33 1.42
C LYS A 77 5.46 24.65 2.50
N PRO A 78 4.96 25.39 3.48
CA PRO A 78 4.13 24.78 4.55
C PRO A 78 2.91 24.01 4.03
N TRP A 79 2.38 24.40 2.87
CA TRP A 79 1.18 23.82 2.27
C TRP A 79 1.48 22.82 1.13
N LEU A 80 2.76 22.70 0.69
CA LEU A 80 3.12 21.91 -0.48
C LEU A 80 4.36 21.09 -0.25
N GLY A 81 4.21 19.77 -0.30
CA GLY A 81 5.26 18.78 -0.26
C GLY A 81 5.38 18.01 -1.57
N VAL A 82 6.60 17.59 -1.89
CA VAL A 82 6.90 16.64 -2.96
C VAL A 82 7.60 15.44 -2.38
N GLY A 83 7.37 14.26 -2.96
CA GLY A 83 7.91 13.05 -2.38
C GLY A 83 7.67 11.81 -3.22
N VAL A 84 7.75 10.68 -2.57
CA VAL A 84 7.52 9.36 -3.15
C VAL A 84 6.63 8.54 -2.23
N ILE A 85 5.72 7.81 -2.85
CA ILE A 85 4.90 6.78 -2.23
C ILE A 85 5.37 5.44 -2.79
N THR A 86 5.64 4.47 -1.93
CA THR A 86 5.88 3.09 -2.32
C THR A 86 4.87 2.19 -1.66
N THR A 87 4.38 1.18 -2.38
CA THR A 87 3.47 0.19 -1.82
C THR A 87 3.96 -1.23 -2.08
N TYR A 88 3.61 -2.13 -1.19
CA TYR A 88 3.79 -3.56 -1.35
C TYR A 88 2.51 -4.28 -1.01
N GLY A 89 2.09 -5.18 -1.90
CA GLY A 89 0.96 -6.08 -1.70
C GLY A 89 1.25 -7.47 -2.22
N GLN A 90 0.57 -8.45 -1.65
CA GLN A 90 0.67 -9.85 -2.04
C GLN A 90 -0.72 -10.47 -2.07
N LEU A 91 -1.03 -11.18 -3.16
CA LEU A 91 -2.23 -11.99 -3.29
C LEU A 91 -1.81 -13.44 -3.58
N VAL A 92 -2.30 -14.35 -2.77
CA VAL A 92 -2.08 -15.80 -2.93
C VAL A 92 -3.43 -16.46 -3.10
N GLN A 93 -3.56 -17.25 -4.17
CA GLN A 93 -4.79 -17.93 -4.55
C GLN A 93 -4.49 -19.41 -4.83
N ASP A 94 -5.37 -20.28 -4.38
CA ASP A 94 -5.33 -21.71 -4.72
C ASP A 94 -6.15 -21.96 -5.99
N GLY A 95 -5.55 -22.65 -6.97
CA GLY A 95 -6.21 -23.04 -8.21
C GLY A 95 -6.90 -24.38 -8.06
N TYR A 96 -8.17 -24.47 -8.47
CA TYR A 96 -8.97 -25.69 -8.42
C TYR A 96 -9.48 -26.07 -9.81
N LYS A 97 -9.60 -27.38 -10.07
CA LYS A 97 -10.30 -27.93 -11.22
C LYS A 97 -11.37 -28.90 -10.71
N GLY A 98 -12.63 -28.43 -10.67
CA GLY A 98 -13.64 -29.11 -9.88
C GLY A 98 -13.36 -28.92 -8.38
N ASP A 99 -13.27 -30.03 -7.64
CA ASP A 99 -12.97 -30.02 -6.21
C ASP A 99 -11.47 -30.31 -5.90
N ASP A 100 -10.68 -30.63 -6.93
CA ASP A 100 -9.26 -30.95 -6.77
C ASP A 100 -8.40 -29.68 -6.86
N LYS A 101 -7.54 -29.47 -5.86
CA LYS A 101 -6.51 -28.43 -5.89
C LYS A 101 -5.43 -28.85 -6.91
N VAL A 102 -5.21 -28.02 -7.92
CA VAL A 102 -4.32 -28.31 -9.04
C VAL A 102 -3.08 -27.41 -9.07
N GLY A 103 -2.99 -26.42 -8.18
CA GLY A 103 -1.86 -25.53 -8.13
C GLY A 103 -2.08 -24.29 -7.27
N LYS A 104 -1.15 -23.36 -7.36
CA LYS A 104 -1.13 -22.10 -6.60
C LYS A 104 -0.73 -20.94 -7.52
N LYS A 105 -1.42 -19.80 -7.38
CA LYS A 105 -1.09 -18.54 -8.05
C LYS A 105 -0.70 -17.52 -6.99
N SER A 106 0.50 -16.95 -7.11
CA SER A 106 0.99 -15.90 -6.21
C SER A 106 1.30 -14.64 -7.01
N ASN A 107 0.67 -13.53 -6.66
CA ASN A 107 0.91 -12.22 -7.24
C ASN A 107 1.59 -11.32 -6.21
N TYR A 108 2.70 -10.71 -6.60
CA TYR A 108 3.42 -9.72 -5.80
C TYR A 108 3.39 -8.39 -6.52
N TYR A 109 3.00 -7.33 -5.81
CA TYR A 109 2.90 -5.97 -6.32
C TYR A 109 3.87 -5.08 -5.59
N PHE A 110 4.70 -4.39 -6.33
CA PHE A 110 5.57 -3.34 -5.81
C PHE A 110 5.38 -2.08 -6.66
N THR A 111 4.96 -1.00 -6.01
CA THR A 111 4.64 0.26 -6.68
C THR A 111 5.53 1.38 -6.19
N ALA A 112 5.92 2.27 -7.09
CA ALA A 112 6.62 3.51 -6.79
C ALA A 112 5.95 4.66 -7.53
N LEU A 113 5.47 5.66 -6.77
CA LEU A 113 4.75 6.83 -7.26
C LEU A 113 5.45 8.11 -6.79
N PRO A 114 6.18 8.85 -7.64
CA PRO A 114 6.38 10.27 -7.41
C PRO A 114 5.06 10.95 -7.06
N ALA A 115 5.05 11.81 -6.04
CA ALA A 115 3.81 12.34 -5.49
C ALA A 115 3.95 13.77 -5.01
N VAL A 116 2.82 14.46 -4.97
CA VAL A 116 2.65 15.77 -4.34
C VAL A 116 1.61 15.68 -3.22
N LYS A 117 1.85 16.42 -2.16
CA LYS A 117 0.97 16.54 -1.01
C LYS A 117 0.60 17.98 -0.78
N PHE A 118 -0.70 18.25 -0.60
CA PHE A 118 -1.26 19.57 -0.33
C PHE A 118 -1.83 19.59 1.09
N ASP A 119 -1.18 20.29 1.99
CA ASP A 119 -1.66 20.48 3.37
C ASP A 119 -2.64 21.67 3.41
N TRP A 120 -3.93 21.38 3.54
CA TRP A 120 -5.01 22.36 3.67
C TRP A 120 -5.01 23.02 5.06
N LEU A 121 -4.70 22.20 6.08
CA LEU A 121 -4.56 22.64 7.46
C LEU A 121 -3.30 21.98 8.03
N ARG A 122 -2.38 22.80 8.53
CA ARG A 122 -1.15 22.32 9.17
C ARG A 122 -1.00 23.01 10.52
N ARG A 123 -1.55 22.38 11.55
CA ARG A 123 -1.49 22.82 12.95
C ARG A 123 -0.62 21.85 13.76
N ASP A 124 -0.26 22.27 14.98
CA ASP A 124 0.65 21.51 15.84
C ASP A 124 0.14 20.10 16.17
N VAL A 125 -1.18 19.94 16.32
CA VAL A 125 -1.81 18.69 16.74
C VAL A 125 -2.68 18.07 15.65
N ILE A 126 -3.21 18.86 14.72
CA ILE A 126 -4.12 18.38 13.68
C ILE A 126 -3.69 18.88 12.30
N GLY A 127 -3.81 18.03 11.30
CA GLY A 127 -3.61 18.38 9.90
C GLY A 127 -4.69 17.80 9.00
N LEU A 128 -4.98 18.52 7.91
CA LEU A 128 -5.82 18.06 6.79
C LEU A 128 -5.03 18.22 5.51
N TYR A 129 -5.10 17.23 4.65
CA TYR A 129 -4.34 17.21 3.40
C TYR A 129 -5.01 16.40 2.30
N SER A 130 -4.50 16.57 1.08
CA SER A 130 -4.73 15.72 -0.08
C SER A 130 -3.42 15.31 -0.70
N LYS A 131 -3.39 14.17 -1.41
CA LYS A 131 -2.21 13.69 -2.15
C LYS A 131 -2.57 13.28 -3.57
N LEU A 132 -1.61 13.43 -4.45
CA LEU A 132 -1.67 12.93 -5.82
C LEU A 132 -0.34 12.31 -6.17
N GLY A 133 -0.34 11.07 -6.66
CA GLY A 133 0.83 10.36 -7.12
C GLY A 133 0.56 9.61 -8.41
N ALA A 134 1.57 9.49 -9.26
CA ALA A 134 1.50 8.71 -10.48
C ALA A 134 2.86 8.08 -10.76
N GLY A 135 2.88 6.84 -11.23
CA GLY A 135 4.11 6.10 -11.47
C GLY A 135 3.89 4.70 -11.99
N VAL A 136 4.62 3.73 -11.47
CA VAL A 136 4.68 2.38 -12.03
C VAL A 136 4.53 1.33 -10.93
N THR A 137 3.78 0.28 -11.24
CA THR A 137 3.72 -0.96 -10.47
C THR A 137 4.44 -2.07 -11.22
N MET A 138 5.32 -2.76 -10.52
CA MET A 138 5.88 -4.05 -10.93
C MET A 138 5.00 -5.15 -10.34
N ARG A 139 4.42 -5.98 -11.20
CA ARG A 139 3.67 -7.19 -10.83
C ARG A 139 4.51 -8.40 -11.19
N ARG A 140 4.75 -9.27 -10.22
CA ARG A 140 5.34 -10.59 -10.44
C ARG A 140 4.30 -11.65 -10.17
N GLU A 141 3.92 -12.40 -11.18
CA GLU A 141 2.99 -13.53 -11.12
C GLU A 141 3.76 -14.84 -11.17
N ILE A 142 3.59 -15.65 -10.15
CA ILE A 142 4.15 -17.00 -10.07
C ILE A 142 2.98 -17.98 -10.05
N ARG A 143 2.94 -18.91 -11.03
CA ARG A 143 2.00 -20.03 -11.08
C ARG A 143 2.76 -21.30 -10.89
N GLU A 144 2.35 -22.10 -9.91
CA GLU A 144 2.90 -23.40 -9.58
C GLU A 144 1.79 -24.43 -9.69
N PHE A 145 1.99 -25.45 -10.52
CA PHE A 145 1.08 -26.57 -10.69
C PHE A 145 1.72 -27.84 -10.14
N ASP A 146 0.90 -28.70 -9.54
CA ASP A 146 1.32 -29.95 -8.93
C ASP A 146 1.36 -31.12 -9.95
N GLY A 147 2.26 -32.10 -9.71
CA GLY A 147 2.36 -33.35 -10.46
C GLY A 147 2.74 -33.19 -11.94
N ASP A 148 2.04 -33.90 -12.83
CA ASP A 148 2.31 -33.94 -14.27
C ASP A 148 2.13 -32.59 -14.99
N ARG A 149 1.62 -31.60 -14.29
CA ARG A 149 1.42 -30.24 -14.83
C ARG A 149 2.52 -29.25 -14.48
N ALA A 150 3.58 -29.69 -13.80
CA ALA A 150 4.71 -28.83 -13.42
C ALA A 150 5.41 -28.18 -14.65
N GLU A 151 5.24 -28.73 -15.85
CA GLU A 151 5.74 -28.15 -17.12
C GLU A 151 5.06 -26.81 -17.48
N TYR A 152 3.87 -26.52 -16.90
CA TYR A 152 3.12 -25.25 -17.09
C TYR A 152 3.44 -24.18 -16.05
N ASN A 153 4.42 -24.44 -15.18
CA ASN A 153 4.87 -23.45 -14.20
C ASN A 153 5.35 -22.18 -14.91
N THR A 154 4.92 -21.04 -14.40
CA THR A 154 5.21 -19.76 -15.03
C THR A 154 5.64 -18.74 -13.99
N ASP A 155 6.68 -17.97 -14.30
CA ASP A 155 7.12 -16.80 -13.55
C ASP A 155 7.19 -15.63 -14.53
N LYS A 156 6.29 -14.66 -14.39
CA LYS A 156 6.18 -13.50 -15.26
C LYS A 156 6.27 -12.22 -14.44
N THR A 157 6.99 -11.25 -14.99
CA THR A 157 7.06 -9.91 -14.42
C THR A 157 6.58 -8.92 -15.45
N ASP A 158 5.59 -8.11 -15.06
CA ASP A 158 4.98 -7.08 -15.87
C ASP A 158 5.08 -5.72 -15.17
N PHE A 159 5.12 -4.66 -15.95
CA PHE A 159 5.08 -3.28 -15.47
C PHE A 159 3.86 -2.58 -16.05
N HIS A 160 3.13 -1.87 -15.20
CA HIS A 160 1.99 -1.08 -15.63
C HIS A 160 1.95 0.27 -14.94
N PHE A 161 1.35 1.26 -15.61
CA PHE A 161 1.11 2.57 -15.03
C PHE A 161 0.13 2.45 -13.86
N ASN A 162 0.42 3.19 -12.79
CA ASN A 162 -0.47 3.25 -11.63
C ASN A 162 -0.49 4.66 -11.04
N TRP A 163 -1.46 4.91 -10.18
CA TRP A 163 -1.71 6.22 -9.58
C TRP A 163 -2.36 6.10 -8.20
N GLN A 164 -2.31 7.20 -7.47
CA GLN A 164 -3.03 7.40 -6.21
C GLN A 164 -3.58 8.81 -6.16
N VAL A 165 -4.85 8.95 -5.83
CA VAL A 165 -5.50 10.23 -5.50
C VAL A 165 -6.12 10.09 -4.13
N SER A 166 -5.57 10.78 -3.15
CA SER A 166 -6.14 10.85 -1.80
C SER A 166 -6.86 12.19 -1.68
N LEU A 167 -8.19 12.11 -1.67
CA LEU A 167 -9.05 13.30 -1.67
C LEU A 167 -8.97 14.03 -0.34
N ILE A 168 -8.97 13.26 0.77
CA ILE A 168 -8.90 13.81 2.11
C ILE A 168 -8.10 12.90 3.02
N GLY A 169 -7.17 13.50 3.76
CA GLY A 169 -6.45 12.88 4.86
C GLY A 169 -6.58 13.75 6.10
N ILE A 170 -6.79 13.10 7.24
CA ILE A 170 -6.73 13.72 8.56
C ILE A 170 -5.58 13.10 9.33
N GLU A 171 -4.78 13.94 9.98
CA GLU A 171 -3.70 13.48 10.84
C GLU A 171 -3.78 14.17 12.21
N VAL A 172 -3.49 13.41 13.26
CA VAL A 172 -3.56 13.87 14.66
C VAL A 172 -2.32 13.41 15.41
N GLY A 173 -1.71 14.33 16.14
CA GLY A 173 -0.49 14.13 16.93
C GLY A 173 0.45 15.32 16.80
N LYS A 174 1.62 15.25 17.43
CA LYS A 174 2.68 16.26 17.30
C LYS A 174 3.67 15.89 16.19
N SER A 175 4.92 15.58 16.52
CA SER A 175 5.89 15.07 15.56
C SER A 175 5.50 13.67 15.06
N LEU A 176 5.03 12.79 15.94
CA LEU A 176 4.40 11.51 15.56
C LEU A 176 2.89 11.70 15.49
N ARG A 177 2.31 11.38 14.35
CA ARG A 177 0.88 11.53 14.03
C ARG A 177 0.28 10.21 13.60
N GLY A 178 -0.89 9.86 14.14
CA GLY A 178 -1.79 8.91 13.52
C GLY A 178 -2.54 9.59 12.38
N PHE A 179 -2.79 8.88 11.28
CA PHE A 179 -3.60 9.42 10.19
C PHE A 179 -4.59 8.41 9.64
N ALA A 180 -5.68 8.96 9.10
CA ALA A 180 -6.65 8.25 8.27
C ALA A 180 -6.82 9.02 6.97
N GLU A 181 -6.94 8.29 5.85
CA GLU A 181 -6.98 8.88 4.52
C GLU A 181 -7.98 8.14 3.64
N GLY A 182 -8.78 8.90 2.90
CA GLY A 182 -9.74 8.40 1.93
C GLY A 182 -9.36 8.82 0.52
N GLY A 183 -9.39 7.87 -0.42
CA GLY A 183 -8.97 8.13 -1.79
C GLY A 183 -9.24 6.97 -2.73
N PHE A 184 -8.53 6.97 -3.85
CA PHE A 184 -8.58 5.93 -4.85
C PHE A 184 -7.17 5.72 -5.41
N GLY A 185 -6.83 4.49 -5.72
CA GLY A 185 -5.56 4.16 -6.32
C GLY A 185 -4.86 2.97 -5.65
N GLU A 186 -3.53 2.94 -5.76
CA GLU A 186 -2.74 1.79 -5.36
C GLU A 186 -2.55 1.65 -3.84
N GLN A 187 -2.61 2.75 -3.08
CA GLN A 187 -2.62 2.66 -1.61
C GLN A 187 -3.96 2.18 -1.05
N GLY A 188 -5.03 2.17 -1.87
CA GLY A 188 -6.36 1.74 -1.49
C GLY A 188 -7.36 2.89 -1.35
N VAL A 189 -8.61 2.51 -1.04
CA VAL A 189 -9.73 3.45 -0.82
C VAL A 189 -9.69 4.06 0.58
N LEU A 190 -9.37 3.25 1.57
CA LEU A 190 -9.20 3.68 2.96
C LEU A 190 -7.81 3.26 3.46
N MET A 191 -7.08 4.21 3.99
CA MET A 191 -5.74 4.00 4.54
C MET A 191 -5.67 4.50 5.97
N LEU A 192 -4.97 3.75 6.81
CA LEU A 192 -4.64 4.12 8.18
C LEU A 192 -3.13 3.99 8.39
N GLY A 193 -2.54 4.88 9.15
CA GLY A 193 -1.11 4.83 9.34
C GLY A 193 -0.54 5.75 10.40
N LEU A 194 0.78 5.74 10.45
CA LEU A 194 1.57 6.61 11.30
C LEU A 194 2.52 7.45 10.45
N ARG A 195 2.67 8.71 10.80
CA ARG A 195 3.54 9.69 10.14
C ARG A 195 4.42 10.39 11.17
N TYR A 196 5.69 10.51 10.85
CA TYR A 196 6.66 11.25 11.65
C TYR A 196 7.15 12.46 10.86
N LYS A 197 7.08 13.63 11.49
CA LYS A 197 7.51 14.93 10.93
C LYS A 197 8.74 15.44 11.67
N PHE A 198 9.76 15.87 10.90
CA PHE A 198 11.06 16.34 11.42
C PHE A 198 11.72 17.40 10.53
#